data_4ad8a62783bf0080019900c4e1050f21
#
_entry.id   4ad8a62783bf0080019900c4e1050f21
#
_cell.length_a   1.000
_cell.length_b   1.000
_cell.length_c   1.000
_cell.angle_alpha   90.00
_cell.angle_beta   90.00
_cell.angle_gamma   90.00
#
_symmetry.space_group_name_H-M   'P 1'
#
loop_
_entity.id
_entity.type
_entity.pdbx_description
1 polymer ?
#
loop_
_entity_poly.entity_id
_entity_poly.type
_entity_poly.pdbx_seq_one_letter_code
_entity_poly.pdbx_strand_id
1 'polypeptide(L)'
;MSDQTTVTYSTIDANEAVASVAYRFSEVIAIYPITPSSPMGESAESWAAVNRKNLWGTVPSVVEMQSEGGAAGTVHGALQTGALATTFTASQGLLLMIPNMFKIAGELTPAVFHVAARSPVSYTHLRAH
;
A
#
# COMPACT_ATOMS: atom_id res chain seq x y z
N MET A 1 30.85 -12.01 19.27
CA MET A 1 29.68 -11.21 19.56
C MET A 1 28.43 -12.00 19.21
N SER A 2 27.60 -12.23 20.15
CA SER A 2 26.38 -12.97 19.90
C SER A 2 25.37 -12.04 19.26
N ASP A 3 24.95 -12.40 18.11
CA ASP A 3 23.86 -11.72 17.44
C ASP A 3 22.55 -12.17 18.09
N GLN A 4 22.12 -11.42 19.09
CA GLN A 4 20.90 -11.74 19.81
C GLN A 4 19.71 -11.20 19.08
N THR A 5 19.18 -12.00 18.17
CA THR A 5 17.92 -11.66 17.52
C THR A 5 16.78 -11.99 18.49
N THR A 6 16.20 -10.97 19.08
CA THR A 6 15.02 -11.13 19.93
C THR A 6 13.79 -11.13 19.07
N VAL A 7 13.04 -12.24 19.09
CA VAL A 7 11.75 -12.33 18.43
C VAL A 7 10.67 -11.85 19.38
N THR A 8 9.94 -10.82 18.98
CA THR A 8 8.81 -10.32 19.75
C THR A 8 7.52 -10.63 19.00
N TYR A 9 6.49 -10.98 19.78
CA TYR A 9 5.16 -11.26 19.25
C TYR A 9 4.20 -10.17 19.69
N SER A 10 3.36 -9.71 18.78
CA SER A 10 2.31 -8.76 19.09
C SER A 10 1.05 -9.12 18.33
N THR A 11 -0.09 -8.69 18.86
CA THR A 11 -1.38 -8.86 18.19
C THR A 11 -1.72 -7.57 17.48
N ILE A 12 -1.77 -7.61 16.15
CA ILE A 12 -2.13 -6.45 15.33
C ILE A 12 -3.13 -6.90 14.26
N ASP A 13 -3.87 -5.95 13.71
CA ASP A 13 -4.77 -6.28 12.61
C ASP A 13 -3.99 -6.44 11.29
N ALA A 14 -4.65 -7.00 10.28
CA ALA A 14 -4.03 -7.27 9.00
C ALA A 14 -3.60 -6.00 8.26
N ASN A 15 -4.39 -4.92 8.38
CA ASN A 15 -4.04 -3.64 7.76
C ASN A 15 -2.71 -3.11 8.29
N GLU A 16 -2.54 -3.14 9.61
CA GLU A 16 -1.30 -2.68 10.22
C GLU A 16 -0.11 -3.57 9.83
N ALA A 17 -0.30 -4.89 9.82
CA ALA A 17 0.74 -5.82 9.42
C ALA A 17 1.21 -5.57 7.99
N VAL A 18 0.28 -5.44 7.06
CA VAL A 18 0.58 -5.17 5.65
C VAL A 18 1.25 -3.81 5.49
N ALA A 19 0.71 -2.78 6.11
CA ALA A 19 1.26 -1.43 6.05
C ALA A 19 2.70 -1.38 6.59
N SER A 20 2.97 -2.12 7.67
CA SER A 20 4.31 -2.18 8.26
C SER A 20 5.36 -2.72 7.28
N VAL A 21 5.02 -3.77 6.56
CA VAL A 21 5.93 -4.34 5.55
C VAL A 21 6.05 -3.41 4.34
N ALA A 22 4.92 -2.94 3.82
CA ALA A 22 4.90 -2.05 2.66
C ALA A 22 5.71 -0.78 2.90
N TYR A 23 5.58 -0.18 4.08
CA TYR A 23 6.31 1.02 4.46
C TYR A 23 7.83 0.81 4.41
N ARG A 24 8.28 -0.34 4.91
CA ARG A 24 9.72 -0.64 4.96
C ARG A 24 10.35 -0.79 3.58
N PHE A 25 9.59 -1.24 2.60
CA PHE A 25 10.10 -1.47 1.26
C PHE A 25 9.86 -0.31 0.30
N SER A 26 9.04 0.67 0.67
CA SER A 26 8.61 1.71 -0.26
C SER A 26 9.34 3.02 -0.05
N GLU A 27 9.58 3.71 -1.14
CA GLU A 27 10.11 5.07 -1.15
C GLU A 27 8.99 6.09 -1.37
N VAL A 28 7.95 5.68 -2.09
CA VAL A 28 6.76 6.50 -2.34
C VAL A 28 5.51 5.67 -2.04
N ILE A 29 4.61 6.24 -1.26
CA ILE A 29 3.33 5.62 -0.94
C ILE A 29 2.25 6.63 -1.34
N ALA A 30 1.55 6.36 -2.43
CA ALA A 30 0.45 7.19 -2.89
C ALA A 30 -0.86 6.59 -2.38
N ILE A 31 -1.67 7.42 -1.75
CA ILE A 31 -2.91 6.96 -1.14
C ILE A 31 -4.11 7.81 -1.57
N TYR A 32 -5.24 7.17 -1.61
CA TYR A 32 -6.54 7.81 -1.61
C TYR A 32 -7.40 7.01 -0.63
N PRO A 33 -7.70 7.58 0.55
CA PRO A 33 -8.36 6.82 1.62
C PRO A 33 -9.69 6.24 1.19
N ILE A 34 -9.84 4.94 1.37
CA ILE A 34 -11.07 4.21 1.08
C ILE A 34 -11.22 3.06 2.07
N THR A 35 -12.39 2.92 2.67
CA THR A 35 -12.70 1.83 3.59
C THR A 35 -12.80 0.51 2.81
N PRO A 36 -12.20 -0.60 3.30
CA PRO A 36 -11.57 -0.77 4.61
C PRO A 36 -10.03 -0.60 4.62
N SER A 37 -9.42 0.00 3.62
CA SER A 37 -7.97 0.13 3.52
C SER A 37 -7.41 1.38 4.19
N SER A 38 -8.25 2.34 4.58
CA SER A 38 -7.81 3.61 5.17
C SER A 38 -6.79 3.45 6.30
N PRO A 39 -6.94 2.48 7.22
CA PRO A 39 -5.96 2.31 8.30
C PRO A 39 -4.53 2.05 7.81
N MET A 40 -4.33 1.46 6.63
CA MET A 40 -2.99 1.27 6.07
C MET A 40 -2.34 2.61 5.74
N GLY A 41 -3.08 3.51 5.09
CA GLY A 41 -2.61 4.85 4.78
C GLY A 41 -2.35 5.67 6.03
N GLU A 42 -3.26 5.61 7.00
CA GLU A 42 -3.12 6.32 8.28
C GLU A 42 -1.87 5.89 9.04
N SER A 43 -1.59 4.59 9.07
CA SER A 43 -0.37 4.06 9.69
C SER A 43 0.88 4.58 8.99
N ALA A 44 0.89 4.55 7.66
CA ALA A 44 2.02 5.04 6.88
C ALA A 44 2.27 6.53 7.13
N GLU A 45 1.23 7.34 7.16
CA GLU A 45 1.33 8.78 7.46
C GLU A 45 1.87 9.01 8.86
N SER A 46 1.38 8.28 9.86
CA SER A 46 1.85 8.40 11.23
C SER A 46 3.33 8.08 11.37
N TRP A 47 3.79 7.03 10.71
CA TRP A 47 5.20 6.64 10.75
C TRP A 47 6.08 7.67 10.03
N ALA A 48 5.63 8.19 8.90
CA ALA A 48 6.36 9.22 8.18
C ALA A 48 6.45 10.52 8.99
N ALA A 49 5.39 10.87 9.71
CA ALA A 49 5.36 12.06 10.56
C ALA A 49 6.39 12.02 11.68
N VAL A 50 6.75 10.84 12.16
CA VAL A 50 7.82 10.68 13.18
C VAL A 50 9.17 10.30 12.55
N ASN A 51 9.32 10.49 11.25
CA ASN A 51 10.55 10.26 10.50
C ASN A 51 11.06 8.81 10.59
N ARG A 52 10.14 7.84 10.64
CA ARG A 52 10.52 6.43 10.63
C ARG A 52 11.11 6.08 9.26
N LYS A 53 12.31 5.51 9.27
CA LYS A 53 13.00 5.15 8.04
C LYS A 53 12.57 3.79 7.51
N ASN A 54 12.61 3.68 6.19
CA ASN A 54 12.46 2.41 5.49
C ASN A 54 13.79 1.63 5.49
N LEU A 55 13.84 0.51 4.79
CA LEU A 55 15.04 -0.31 4.69
C LEU A 55 16.19 0.39 3.96
N TRP A 56 15.88 1.40 3.17
CA TRP A 56 16.84 2.14 2.36
C TRP A 56 17.43 3.34 3.11
N GLY A 57 17.03 3.54 4.35
CA GLY A 57 17.51 4.64 5.19
C GLY A 57 16.83 5.97 4.93
N THR A 58 15.72 5.98 4.20
CA THR A 58 14.95 7.20 3.92
C THR A 58 13.56 7.11 4.52
N VAL A 59 12.92 8.25 4.69
CA VAL A 59 11.52 8.31 5.11
C VAL A 59 10.67 8.28 3.84
N PRO A 60 9.76 7.31 3.69
CA PRO A 60 8.88 7.26 2.53
C PRO A 60 8.10 8.56 2.36
N SER A 61 7.93 8.99 1.12
CA SER A 61 7.05 10.10 0.78
C SER A 61 5.63 9.54 0.71
N VAL A 62 4.80 9.91 1.67
CA VAL A 62 3.39 9.51 1.70
C VAL A 62 2.57 10.65 1.16
N VAL A 63 1.88 10.41 0.04
CA VAL A 63 1.17 11.45 -0.69
C VAL A 63 -0.30 11.07 -0.80
N GLU A 64 -1.17 11.96 -0.33
CA GLU A 64 -2.62 11.78 -0.49
C GLU A 64 -3.06 12.41 -1.81
N MET A 65 -3.71 11.61 -2.63
CA MET A 65 -4.17 12.02 -3.95
C MET A 65 -5.68 12.30 -3.93
N GLN A 66 -6.21 12.76 -5.05
CA GLN A 66 -7.61 13.17 -5.17
C GLN A 66 -8.54 12.07 -5.68
N SER A 67 -7.98 10.95 -6.10
CA SER A 67 -8.73 9.80 -6.60
C SER A 67 -7.87 8.55 -6.62
N GLU A 68 -8.50 7.40 -6.74
CA GLU A 68 -7.79 6.11 -6.89
C GLU A 68 -6.96 6.09 -8.17
N GLY A 69 -7.51 6.60 -9.25
CA GLY A 69 -6.76 6.75 -10.51
C GLY A 69 -5.57 7.68 -10.36
N GLY A 70 -5.71 8.75 -9.59
CA GLY A 70 -4.62 9.66 -9.27
C GLY A 70 -3.52 8.98 -8.45
N ALA A 71 -3.91 8.16 -7.47
CA ALA A 71 -2.95 7.39 -6.68
C ALA A 71 -2.17 6.41 -7.57
N ALA A 72 -2.86 5.66 -8.42
CA ALA A 72 -2.21 4.74 -9.36
C ALA A 72 -1.30 5.48 -10.35
N GLY A 73 -1.71 6.65 -10.83
CA GLY A 73 -0.89 7.48 -11.69
C GLY A 73 0.39 7.97 -11.00
N THR A 74 0.30 8.32 -9.73
CA THR A 74 1.46 8.72 -8.93
C THR A 74 2.42 7.54 -8.74
N VAL A 75 1.90 6.35 -8.46
CA VAL A 75 2.72 5.13 -8.39
C VAL A 75 3.43 4.90 -9.73
N HIS A 76 2.70 5.00 -10.83
CA HIS A 76 3.27 4.84 -12.17
C HIS A 76 4.41 5.84 -12.41
N GLY A 77 4.19 7.12 -12.10
CA GLY A 77 5.22 8.14 -12.25
C GLY A 77 6.45 7.88 -11.39
N ALA A 78 6.25 7.50 -10.14
CA ALA A 78 7.36 7.17 -9.24
C ALA A 78 8.18 5.98 -9.74
N LEU A 79 7.52 4.94 -10.25
CA LEU A 79 8.19 3.77 -10.81
C LEU A 79 9.06 4.13 -12.02
N GLN A 80 8.64 5.12 -12.81
CA GLN A 80 9.41 5.61 -13.96
C GLN A 80 10.75 6.19 -13.55
N THR A 81 10.85 6.74 -12.35
CA THR A 81 12.11 7.28 -11.83
C THR A 81 13.00 6.24 -11.18
N GLY A 82 12.54 4.99 -11.12
CA GLY A 82 13.25 3.91 -10.44
C GLY A 82 12.94 3.80 -8.95
N ALA A 83 12.02 4.59 -8.43
CA ALA A 83 11.63 4.51 -7.03
C ALA A 83 10.72 3.30 -6.79
N LEU A 84 10.82 2.71 -5.61
CA LEU A 84 9.88 1.68 -5.16
C LEU A 84 8.64 2.37 -4.61
N ALA A 85 7.51 2.10 -5.23
CA ALA A 85 6.26 2.76 -4.91
C ALA A 85 5.12 1.76 -4.71
N THR A 86 4.18 2.12 -3.85
CA THR A 86 3.00 1.31 -3.59
C THR A 86 1.78 2.18 -3.32
N THR A 87 0.63 1.54 -3.27
CA THR A 87 -0.63 2.15 -2.86
C THR A 87 -1.46 1.17 -2.06
N PHE A 88 -2.37 1.71 -1.28
CA PHE A 88 -3.35 0.94 -0.52
C PHE A 88 -4.74 1.30 -1.03
N THR A 89 -5.55 0.30 -1.32
CA THR A 89 -6.90 0.53 -1.82
C THR A 89 -7.87 -0.56 -1.38
N ALA A 90 -9.11 -0.44 -1.74
CA ALA A 90 -10.12 -1.47 -1.57
C ALA A 90 -10.52 -2.02 -2.93
N SER A 91 -11.35 -3.05 -2.94
CA SER A 91 -11.74 -3.73 -4.18
C SER A 91 -12.29 -2.80 -5.25
N GLN A 92 -13.13 -1.82 -4.85
CA GLN A 92 -13.69 -0.85 -5.81
C GLN A 92 -12.64 0.11 -6.35
N GLY A 93 -11.73 0.55 -5.48
CA GLY A 93 -10.64 1.43 -5.89
C GLY A 93 -9.68 0.75 -6.87
N LEU A 94 -9.47 -0.54 -6.68
CA LEU A 94 -8.63 -1.33 -7.58
C LEU A 94 -9.17 -1.29 -9.03
N LEU A 95 -10.49 -1.37 -9.19
CA LEU A 95 -11.11 -1.30 -10.52
C LEU A 95 -10.79 0.02 -11.23
N LEU A 96 -10.70 1.12 -10.49
CA LEU A 96 -10.38 2.43 -11.04
C LEU A 96 -8.88 2.58 -11.33
N MET A 97 -8.05 1.69 -10.82
CA MET A 97 -6.60 1.68 -11.04
C MET A 97 -6.18 0.84 -12.24
N ILE A 98 -7.06 0.00 -12.76
CA ILE A 98 -6.74 -0.98 -13.81
C ILE A 98 -6.03 -0.36 -15.03
N PRO A 99 -6.46 0.78 -15.59
CA PRO A 99 -5.75 1.35 -16.75
C PRO A 99 -4.29 1.65 -16.45
N ASN A 100 -3.98 2.14 -15.27
CA ASN A 100 -2.59 2.41 -14.86
C ASN A 100 -1.83 1.12 -14.59
N MET A 101 -2.50 0.09 -14.08
CA MET A 101 -1.88 -1.21 -13.85
C MET A 101 -1.41 -1.84 -15.16
N PHE A 102 -2.18 -1.71 -16.23
CA PHE A 102 -1.77 -2.18 -17.55
C PHE A 102 -0.52 -1.45 -18.05
N LYS A 103 -0.44 -0.15 -17.82
CA LYS A 103 0.76 0.63 -18.19
C LYS A 103 1.98 0.17 -17.40
N ILE A 104 1.83 0.02 -16.10
CA ILE A 104 2.90 -0.45 -15.21
C ILE A 104 3.40 -1.83 -15.65
N ALA A 105 2.47 -2.73 -15.92
CA ALA A 105 2.81 -4.08 -16.39
C ALA A 105 3.49 -4.06 -17.75
N GLY A 106 3.00 -3.24 -18.68
CA GLY A 106 3.58 -3.11 -20.00
C GLY A 106 5.00 -2.55 -20.00
N GLU A 107 5.33 -1.74 -19.01
CA GLU A 107 6.67 -1.16 -18.85
C GLU A 107 7.60 -2.03 -18.01
N LEU A 108 7.11 -3.17 -17.53
CA LEU A 108 7.87 -4.12 -16.72
C LEU A 108 8.47 -3.52 -15.44
N THR A 109 7.80 -2.52 -14.88
CA THR A 109 8.22 -1.93 -13.62
C THR A 109 7.59 -2.70 -12.45
N PRO A 110 8.38 -3.04 -11.41
CA PRO A 110 7.86 -3.81 -10.29
C PRO A 110 7.00 -2.93 -9.37
N ALA A 111 5.81 -3.39 -9.07
CA ALA A 111 4.91 -2.70 -8.15
C ALA A 111 4.07 -3.71 -7.37
N VAL A 112 3.71 -3.34 -6.15
CA VAL A 112 2.78 -4.10 -5.33
C VAL A 112 1.62 -3.18 -4.96
N PHE A 113 0.41 -3.65 -5.21
CA PHE A 113 -0.81 -2.95 -4.82
C PHE A 113 -1.42 -3.73 -3.66
N HIS A 114 -1.71 -3.05 -2.57
CA HIS A 114 -2.27 -3.68 -1.38
C HIS A 114 -3.76 -3.40 -1.33
N VAL A 115 -4.55 -4.47 -1.35
CA VAL A 115 -6.00 -4.36 -1.46
C VAL A 115 -6.67 -4.95 -0.23
N ALA A 116 -7.38 -4.12 0.53
CA ALA A 116 -8.23 -4.58 1.61
C ALA A 116 -9.63 -4.84 1.04
N ALA A 117 -9.92 -6.10 0.76
CA ALA A 117 -11.20 -6.49 0.20
C ALA A 117 -12.25 -6.64 1.28
N ARG A 118 -13.49 -6.39 0.92
CA ARG A 118 -14.62 -6.68 1.81
C ARG A 118 -14.78 -8.19 1.95
N SER A 119 -15.46 -8.60 3.01
CA SER A 119 -15.66 -9.99 3.30
C SER A 119 -16.28 -10.74 2.11
N PRO A 120 -15.63 -11.80 1.63
CA PRO A 120 -16.20 -12.61 0.55
C PRO A 120 -17.53 -13.30 0.92
N VAL A 121 -17.76 -13.46 2.21
CA VAL A 121 -18.96 -14.17 2.69
C VAL A 121 -20.23 -13.44 2.29
N SER A 122 -20.31 -12.13 2.51
CA SER A 122 -21.49 -11.37 2.12
C SER A 122 -21.69 -11.36 0.60
N TYR A 123 -20.63 -11.29 -0.14
CA TYR A 123 -20.67 -11.33 -1.60
C TYR A 123 -21.11 -12.70 -2.11
N THR A 124 -20.55 -13.76 -1.56
CA THR A 124 -20.90 -15.11 -1.89
C THR A 124 -22.36 -15.40 -1.55
N HIS A 125 -22.82 -14.91 -0.42
CA HIS A 125 -24.21 -15.04 -0.01
C HIS A 125 -25.17 -14.39 -1.00
N LEU A 126 -24.86 -13.18 -1.43
CA LEU A 126 -25.68 -12.47 -2.41
C LEU A 126 -25.72 -13.19 -3.76
N ARG A 127 -24.66 -13.86 -4.14
CA ARG A 127 -24.59 -14.61 -5.40
C ARG A 127 -25.32 -15.95 -5.35
N ALA A 128 -25.51 -16.48 -4.17
CA ALA A 128 -26.24 -17.76 -3.99
C ALA A 128 -27.74 -17.60 -4.22
N HIS A 129 -28.24 -16.40 -4.27
CA HIS A 129 -29.61 -16.08 -4.54
C HIS A 129 -29.77 -15.56 -5.97
#